data_3ad8181a5adc516409d1f713d24a8b23
#
_entry.id   3ad8181a5adc516409d1f713d24a8b23
#
_cell.length_a   1.000
_cell.length_b   1.000
_cell.length_c   1.000
_cell.angle_alpha   90.00
_cell.angle_beta   90.00
_cell.angle_gamma   90.00
#
_symmetry.space_group_name_H-M   'P 1'
#
loop_
_entity.id
_entity.type
_entity.pdbx_description
1 polymer ?
#
loop_
_entity_poly.entity_id
_entity_poly.type
_entity_poly.pdbx_seq_one_letter_code
_entity_poly.pdbx_strand_id
1 'polypeptide(L)'
;MSSSRREFLKFVVAGSVATGCPVDLSLLASPDAPQSQIDGDHFEICHEVRDGHNFAKPPVSKRYDVIIVGGGASGLSATHYLQSHDFLLLEKEPHWGGNATLDESHGQTFCTGSVFDYTGSASDQLAREIGLAPLPVNSPDPTIINGKWVPDTWGAGLDKLPYPETVRDSFKKFRADMLGLAADKNQEQFDSVPLTKYLKAYAPEVKQWWDCYGPSNYGAQSVDTSTMVALIELKEQAESAENDTRVTLPGGNGVFARKLSEILLAKYADRMLSDATIVSVDPQKTEVNVTYIHGGAPRTVAAKFVVMATPKLITVRLVSGLSDDQTDAMRSFRYCPYAVINMIFDKPIYDRAYDTWCPGCTFADIIVSDWVSLKQPGFKQKNSILTFYTPISELDRNKLLKIDGCRQIAAKAVRDFHKLLPEFSDEPTEVHFYRRGHPIFLSTPGTFTKIIPAANRPMDRVVFANTDSVGPESVIYGAVEAAQRAAKWTEKRMAGAPLQAANAAAGFLK
;
A
#
# COMPACT_ATOMS: atom_id res chain seq x y z
N MET A 1 24.22 -6.61 15.00
CA MET A 1 25.70 -6.71 14.86
C MET A 1 26.07 -6.12 13.50
N SER A 2 26.73 -4.97 13.45
CA SER A 2 27.11 -4.33 12.19
C SER A 2 28.26 -5.11 11.58
N SER A 3 28.08 -5.74 10.44
CA SER A 3 29.18 -6.29 9.67
C SER A 3 30.03 -5.15 9.13
N SER A 4 31.35 -5.25 9.24
CA SER A 4 32.24 -4.18 8.84
C SER A 4 32.24 -3.98 7.32
N ARG A 5 32.40 -2.75 6.86
CA ARG A 5 32.51 -2.32 5.44
C ARG A 5 33.48 -3.21 4.62
N ARG A 6 34.46 -3.82 5.27
CA ARG A 6 35.49 -4.66 4.65
C ARG A 6 35.03 -6.10 4.38
N GLU A 7 34.13 -6.65 5.19
CA GLU A 7 33.50 -7.97 4.96
C GLU A 7 32.44 -7.89 3.86
N PHE A 8 31.74 -6.76 3.79
CA PHE A 8 30.78 -6.46 2.74
C PHE A 8 31.42 -6.49 1.34
N LEU A 9 32.61 -5.85 1.16
CA LEU A 9 33.32 -5.84 -0.13
C LEU A 9 33.82 -7.23 -0.56
N LYS A 10 34.17 -8.10 0.37
CA LYS A 10 34.60 -9.50 0.07
C LYS A 10 33.45 -10.38 -0.43
N PHE A 11 32.23 -10.13 0.04
CA PHE A 11 31.03 -10.89 -0.37
C PHE A 11 30.55 -10.49 -1.78
N VAL A 12 30.68 -9.21 -2.14
CA VAL A 12 30.28 -8.68 -3.45
C VAL A 12 31.12 -9.24 -4.58
N VAL A 13 32.41 -9.44 -4.36
CA VAL A 13 33.35 -9.97 -5.38
C VAL A 13 33.15 -11.48 -5.65
N ALA A 14 32.66 -12.24 -4.67
CA ALA A 14 32.48 -13.68 -4.81
C ALA A 14 31.18 -14.09 -5.56
N GLY A 15 30.15 -13.21 -5.59
CA GLY A 15 28.87 -13.51 -6.23
C GLY A 15 28.78 -13.21 -7.73
N SER A 16 29.73 -12.44 -8.28
CA SER A 16 29.69 -11.95 -9.67
C SER A 16 30.20 -12.94 -10.73
N VAL A 17 30.73 -14.07 -10.35
CA VAL A 17 31.31 -15.04 -11.31
C VAL A 17 30.27 -16.02 -11.87
N ALA A 18 29.05 -16.09 -11.32
CA ALA A 18 28.11 -17.17 -11.68
C ALA A 18 27.03 -16.82 -12.72
N THR A 19 26.90 -15.57 -13.17
CA THR A 19 25.79 -15.15 -14.08
C THR A 19 26.24 -14.24 -15.21
N GLY A 20 27.19 -14.53 -15.99
CA GLY A 20 27.54 -14.01 -17.34
C GLY A 20 27.04 -12.66 -17.85
N CYS A 21 26.48 -11.79 -17.00
CA CYS A 21 26.12 -10.41 -17.31
C CYS A 21 26.99 -9.49 -16.46
N PRO A 22 27.80 -8.60 -17.06
CA PRO A 22 28.55 -7.62 -16.29
C PRO A 22 27.57 -6.62 -15.66
N VAL A 23 27.15 -6.88 -14.44
CA VAL A 23 26.54 -5.86 -13.59
C VAL A 23 27.69 -4.97 -13.15
N ASP A 24 27.67 -3.74 -13.58
CA ASP A 24 28.64 -2.74 -13.11
C ASP A 24 28.37 -2.45 -11.63
N LEU A 25 29.02 -3.23 -10.77
CA LEU A 25 28.95 -3.11 -9.31
C LEU A 25 29.79 -1.92 -8.79
N SER A 26 30.45 -1.15 -9.68
CA SER A 26 31.28 -0.01 -9.31
C SER A 26 30.48 1.09 -8.63
N LEU A 27 29.20 1.26 -8.98
CA LEU A 27 28.28 2.21 -8.34
C LEU A 27 28.03 1.94 -6.85
N LEU A 28 28.16 0.68 -6.39
CA LEU A 28 27.98 0.31 -4.98
C LEU A 28 29.31 0.07 -4.23
N ALA A 29 30.44 0.10 -4.93
CA ALA A 29 31.77 -0.19 -4.39
C ALA A 29 32.69 1.04 -4.35
N SER A 30 32.28 2.18 -4.91
CA SER A 30 33.01 3.46 -4.84
C SER A 30 33.02 4.00 -3.40
N PRO A 31 34.08 4.74 -2.97
CA PRO A 31 34.04 5.55 -1.76
C PRO A 31 32.89 6.58 -1.77
N ASP A 32 32.43 6.96 -2.95
CA ASP A 32 31.35 7.90 -3.22
C ASP A 32 30.01 7.19 -3.53
N ALA A 33 29.90 5.87 -3.28
CA ALA A 33 28.65 5.14 -3.46
C ALA A 33 27.55 5.67 -2.52
N PRO A 34 26.30 5.84 -3.02
CA PRO A 34 25.21 6.35 -2.21
C PRO A 34 25.04 5.50 -0.95
N GLN A 35 24.77 6.16 0.17
CA GLN A 35 24.46 5.49 1.42
C GLN A 35 23.11 4.76 1.24
N SER A 36 23.11 3.44 1.25
CA SER A 36 21.91 2.65 0.98
C SER A 36 21.38 1.99 2.25
N GLN A 37 20.10 2.17 2.49
CA GLN A 37 19.35 1.52 3.56
C GLN A 37 18.32 0.57 2.93
N ILE A 38 18.21 -0.66 3.45
CA ILE A 38 17.17 -1.61 3.06
C ILE A 38 16.42 -2.02 4.32
N ASP A 39 15.13 -1.70 4.34
CA ASP A 39 14.22 -1.98 5.43
C ASP A 39 12.93 -2.62 4.92
N GLY A 40 12.02 -2.96 5.80
CA GLY A 40 10.69 -3.49 5.48
C GLY A 40 10.16 -4.46 6.52
N ASP A 41 9.16 -5.23 6.12
CA ASP A 41 8.39 -6.10 7.01
C ASP A 41 9.25 -7.17 7.69
N HIS A 42 9.10 -7.35 9.00
CA HIS A 42 9.53 -8.55 9.72
C HIS A 42 8.55 -9.69 9.42
N PHE A 43 9.03 -10.76 8.82
CA PHE A 43 8.18 -11.81 8.27
C PHE A 43 8.46 -13.21 8.85
N GLU A 44 9.51 -13.39 9.63
CA GLU A 44 10.04 -14.68 10.06
C GLU A 44 8.95 -15.52 10.77
N ILE A 45 8.38 -15.01 11.87
CA ILE A 45 7.33 -15.69 12.63
C ILE A 45 6.05 -15.85 11.78
N CYS A 46 5.72 -14.86 10.95
CA CYS A 46 4.58 -14.97 10.04
C CYS A 46 4.76 -16.10 9.02
N HIS A 47 5.97 -16.33 8.55
CA HIS A 47 6.28 -17.44 7.65
C HIS A 47 6.24 -18.79 8.40
N GLU A 48 6.68 -18.86 9.65
CA GLU A 48 6.50 -20.06 10.48
C GLU A 48 5.01 -20.42 10.63
N VAL A 49 4.12 -19.44 10.88
CA VAL A 49 2.66 -19.64 10.88
C VAL A 49 2.18 -20.14 9.53
N ARG A 50 2.65 -19.54 8.42
CA ARG A 50 2.31 -19.96 7.06
C ARG A 50 2.69 -21.42 6.81
N ASP A 51 3.83 -21.81 7.29
CA ASP A 51 4.43 -23.14 7.05
C ASP A 51 3.91 -24.19 8.06
N GLY A 52 2.95 -23.82 8.92
CA GLY A 52 2.24 -24.73 9.81
C GLY A 52 2.95 -25.00 11.14
N HIS A 53 3.90 -24.14 11.56
CA HIS A 53 4.50 -24.26 12.88
C HIS A 53 3.44 -24.14 13.97
N ASN A 54 3.48 -25.07 14.90
CA ASN A 54 2.51 -25.11 16.02
C ASN A 54 3.09 -24.41 17.25
N PHE A 55 2.68 -23.17 17.46
CA PHE A 55 3.07 -22.39 18.63
C PHE A 55 2.32 -22.83 19.88
N ALA A 56 3.02 -22.82 21.04
CA ALA A 56 2.39 -23.07 22.31
C ALA A 56 1.31 -22.02 22.63
N LYS A 57 0.18 -22.46 23.20
CA LYS A 57 -0.94 -21.59 23.61
C LYS A 57 -1.05 -21.63 25.15
N PRO A 58 -0.31 -20.77 25.88
CA PRO A 58 -0.37 -20.73 27.34
C PRO A 58 -1.78 -20.32 27.82
N PRO A 59 -2.12 -20.53 29.11
CA PRO A 59 -3.38 -20.08 29.69
C PRO A 59 -3.59 -18.57 29.51
N VAL A 60 -4.86 -18.16 29.37
CA VAL A 60 -5.26 -16.75 29.27
C VAL A 60 -4.79 -15.97 30.49
N SER A 61 -3.94 -14.97 30.26
CA SER A 61 -3.33 -14.15 31.30
C SER A 61 -4.15 -12.91 31.69
N LYS A 62 -4.86 -12.32 30.70
CA LYS A 62 -5.68 -11.11 30.90
C LYS A 62 -6.85 -11.10 29.91
N ARG A 63 -7.93 -10.39 30.27
CA ARG A 63 -9.15 -10.23 29.47
C ARG A 63 -9.41 -8.77 29.17
N TYR A 64 -9.95 -8.50 27.98
CA TYR A 64 -10.29 -7.18 27.47
C TYR A 64 -11.72 -7.16 26.90
N ASP A 65 -12.26 -6.00 26.65
CA ASP A 65 -13.51 -5.85 25.87
C ASP A 65 -13.24 -6.11 24.39
N VAL A 66 -12.15 -5.54 23.86
CA VAL A 66 -11.76 -5.71 22.47
C VAL A 66 -10.25 -5.86 22.30
N ILE A 67 -9.82 -6.75 21.40
CA ILE A 67 -8.45 -6.80 20.92
C ILE A 67 -8.44 -6.38 19.46
N ILE A 68 -7.55 -5.46 19.10
CA ILE A 68 -7.29 -5.03 17.73
C ILE A 68 -5.97 -5.68 17.28
N VAL A 69 -5.99 -6.38 16.15
CA VAL A 69 -4.85 -7.09 15.59
C VAL A 69 -4.33 -6.37 14.36
N GLY A 70 -3.12 -5.80 14.45
CA GLY A 70 -2.46 -4.99 13.44
C GLY A 70 -2.52 -3.51 13.77
N GLY A 71 -1.36 -2.85 13.83
CA GLY A 71 -1.17 -1.43 14.18
C GLY A 71 -0.93 -0.52 12.98
N GLY A 72 -1.38 -0.91 11.77
CA GLY A 72 -1.43 -0.05 10.60
C GLY A 72 -2.51 1.02 10.70
N ALA A 73 -2.68 1.84 9.65
CA ALA A 73 -3.67 2.92 9.62
C ALA A 73 -5.08 2.45 10.04
N SER A 74 -5.50 1.26 9.61
CA SER A 74 -6.81 0.70 9.99
C SER A 74 -6.89 0.35 11.47
N GLY A 75 -5.86 -0.34 12.02
CA GLY A 75 -5.87 -0.73 13.44
C GLY A 75 -5.77 0.47 14.39
N LEU A 76 -4.94 1.46 14.05
CA LEU A 76 -4.87 2.72 14.78
C LEU A 76 -6.21 3.46 14.77
N SER A 77 -6.87 3.54 13.61
CA SER A 77 -8.19 4.15 13.48
C SER A 77 -9.28 3.37 14.23
N ALA A 78 -9.25 2.03 14.17
CA ALA A 78 -10.17 1.20 14.95
C ALA A 78 -9.97 1.41 16.46
N THR A 79 -8.71 1.53 16.90
CA THR A 79 -8.38 1.84 18.29
C THR A 79 -8.91 3.21 18.70
N HIS A 80 -8.75 4.22 17.84
CA HIS A 80 -9.30 5.56 18.07
C HIS A 80 -10.82 5.54 18.26
N TYR A 81 -11.55 4.82 17.42
CA TYR A 81 -13.02 4.73 17.53
C TYR A 81 -13.49 3.87 18.70
N LEU A 82 -12.68 2.91 19.20
CA LEU A 82 -13.01 2.00 20.29
C LEU A 82 -12.31 2.33 21.61
N GLN A 83 -11.63 3.48 21.71
CA GLN A 83 -10.81 3.86 22.87
C GLN A 83 -11.57 4.02 24.19
N SER A 84 -12.91 4.09 24.15
CA SER A 84 -13.77 4.13 25.36
C SER A 84 -13.88 2.78 26.06
N HIS A 85 -13.51 1.68 25.38
CA HIS A 85 -13.54 0.32 25.94
C HIS A 85 -12.20 -0.08 26.53
N ASP A 86 -12.18 -1.20 27.30
CA ASP A 86 -10.92 -1.82 27.69
C ASP A 86 -10.37 -2.60 26.49
N PHE A 87 -9.38 -2.03 25.80
CA PHE A 87 -8.81 -2.58 24.59
C PHE A 87 -7.34 -2.99 24.74
N LEU A 88 -6.89 -3.85 23.80
CA LEU A 88 -5.48 -4.12 23.54
C LEU A 88 -5.22 -4.03 22.05
N LEU A 89 -4.28 -3.19 21.62
CA LEU A 89 -3.76 -3.15 20.25
C LEU A 89 -2.45 -3.92 20.18
N LEU A 90 -2.36 -4.87 19.24
CA LEU A 90 -1.18 -5.71 19.01
C LEU A 90 -0.62 -5.44 17.60
N GLU A 91 0.69 -5.14 17.52
CA GLU A 91 1.41 -4.94 16.26
C GLU A 91 2.69 -5.79 16.22
N LYS A 92 2.96 -6.44 15.09
CA LYS A 92 4.16 -7.27 14.90
C LYS A 92 5.45 -6.47 14.73
N GLU A 93 5.34 -5.28 14.12
CA GLU A 93 6.49 -4.40 13.91
C GLU A 93 6.85 -3.62 15.20
N PRO A 94 8.10 -3.15 15.35
CA PRO A 94 8.48 -2.28 16.46
C PRO A 94 7.88 -0.88 16.37
N HIS A 95 7.27 -0.54 15.26
CA HIS A 95 6.70 0.78 14.96
C HIS A 95 5.24 0.67 14.48
N TRP A 96 4.51 1.76 14.61
CA TRP A 96 3.11 1.90 14.22
C TRP A 96 2.97 2.48 12.82
N GLY A 97 1.87 2.17 12.12
CA GLY A 97 1.53 2.78 10.83
C GLY A 97 1.41 1.79 9.67
N GLY A 98 1.97 0.59 9.77
CA GLY A 98 1.94 -0.43 8.71
C GLY A 98 2.61 0.08 7.42
N ASN A 99 1.85 0.22 6.32
CA ASN A 99 2.37 0.75 5.06
C ASN A 99 2.44 2.30 5.03
N ALA A 100 1.88 2.99 6.03
CA ALA A 100 1.94 4.45 6.16
C ALA A 100 2.94 4.82 7.27
N THR A 101 4.23 4.55 7.03
CA THR A 101 5.33 4.90 7.93
C THR A 101 6.19 6.01 7.34
N LEU A 102 7.06 6.59 8.15
CA LEU A 102 7.96 7.67 7.80
C LEU A 102 9.41 7.26 8.01
N ASP A 103 10.28 7.85 7.23
CA ASP A 103 11.70 7.93 7.50
C ASP A 103 12.18 9.37 7.36
N GLU A 104 13.44 9.63 7.67
CA GLU A 104 14.03 10.95 7.69
C GLU A 104 15.45 10.92 7.11
N SER A 105 15.77 11.92 6.30
CA SER A 105 17.14 12.23 5.89
C SER A 105 17.38 13.73 5.99
N HIS A 106 18.50 14.11 6.59
CA HIS A 106 18.95 15.51 6.76
C HIS A 106 17.89 16.45 7.38
N GLY A 107 17.01 15.92 8.27
CA GLY A 107 15.94 16.67 8.93
C GLY A 107 14.70 16.90 8.05
N GLN A 108 14.59 16.16 6.96
CA GLN A 108 13.42 16.14 6.07
C GLN A 108 12.78 14.76 6.11
N THR A 109 11.51 14.70 6.50
CA THR A 109 10.74 13.45 6.56
C THR A 109 10.12 13.11 5.21
N PHE A 110 10.03 11.82 4.92
CA PHE A 110 9.37 11.29 3.73
C PHE A 110 8.63 10.00 4.03
N CYS A 111 7.65 9.67 3.21
CA CYS A 111 6.85 8.46 3.38
C CYS A 111 7.55 7.24 2.78
N THR A 112 7.39 6.10 3.45
CA THR A 112 7.91 4.80 3.01
C THR A 112 6.84 3.90 2.37
N GLY A 113 5.67 4.49 2.05
CA GLY A 113 4.53 3.79 1.47
C GLY A 113 3.45 4.76 0.96
N SER A 114 2.36 4.95 1.69
CA SER A 114 1.23 5.78 1.28
C SER A 114 1.56 7.28 1.29
N VAL A 115 1.39 8.00 0.17
CA VAL A 115 1.87 9.38 0.02
C VAL A 115 0.76 10.42 -0.06
N PHE A 116 -0.43 10.13 -0.58
CA PHE A 116 -1.53 11.10 -0.70
C PHE A 116 -2.88 10.50 -0.30
N ASP A 117 -3.88 11.37 -0.21
CA ASP A 117 -5.27 11.10 0.11
C ASP A 117 -6.17 12.04 -0.71
N TYR A 118 -7.48 11.97 -0.51
CA TYR A 118 -8.46 12.82 -1.21
C TYR A 118 -9.22 13.69 -0.23
N THR A 119 -9.49 14.93 -0.62
CA THR A 119 -10.27 15.89 0.17
C THR A 119 -11.64 15.31 0.53
N GLY A 120 -11.97 15.34 1.82
CA GLY A 120 -13.25 14.86 2.34
C GLY A 120 -13.33 13.35 2.52
N SER A 121 -12.27 12.59 2.22
CA SER A 121 -12.18 11.16 2.53
C SER A 121 -12.27 10.89 4.03
N ALA A 122 -12.51 9.65 4.42
CA ALA A 122 -12.56 9.26 5.83
C ALA A 122 -11.25 9.54 6.58
N SER A 123 -10.11 9.37 5.92
CA SER A 123 -8.80 9.66 6.50
C SER A 123 -8.49 11.15 6.53
N ASP A 124 -8.90 11.94 5.53
CA ASP A 124 -8.78 13.40 5.57
C ASP A 124 -9.62 13.98 6.71
N GLN A 125 -10.84 13.49 6.89
CA GLN A 125 -11.70 13.90 8.01
C GLN A 125 -11.06 13.58 9.36
N LEU A 126 -10.57 12.34 9.55
CA LEU A 126 -9.90 11.94 10.79
C LEU A 126 -8.59 12.70 11.00
N ALA A 127 -7.81 12.95 9.93
CA ALA A 127 -6.59 13.75 10.02
C ALA A 127 -6.86 15.15 10.57
N ARG A 128 -7.91 15.82 10.08
CA ARG A 128 -8.34 17.13 10.58
C ARG A 128 -8.86 17.07 12.02
N GLU A 129 -9.61 16.03 12.37
CA GLU A 129 -10.10 15.79 13.73
C GLU A 129 -8.94 15.68 14.75
N ILE A 130 -7.84 15.02 14.37
CA ILE A 130 -6.66 14.89 15.23
C ILE A 130 -5.68 16.06 15.13
N GLY A 131 -6.08 17.16 14.48
CA GLY A 131 -5.34 18.42 14.43
C GLY A 131 -4.29 18.49 13.33
N LEU A 132 -4.36 17.66 12.31
CA LEU A 132 -3.53 17.79 11.11
C LEU A 132 -4.23 18.68 10.06
N ALA A 133 -3.45 19.27 9.16
CA ALA A 133 -3.92 20.11 8.06
C ALA A 133 -3.39 19.59 6.72
N PRO A 134 -4.04 18.59 6.09
CA PRO A 134 -3.65 18.16 4.75
C PRO A 134 -3.72 19.30 3.74
N LEU A 135 -2.74 19.36 2.87
CA LEU A 135 -2.54 20.43 1.88
C LEU A 135 -2.91 19.93 0.48
N PRO A 136 -3.53 20.77 -0.36
CA PRO A 136 -3.87 20.38 -1.72
C PRO A 136 -2.60 20.15 -2.55
N VAL A 137 -2.61 19.08 -3.33
CA VAL A 137 -1.50 18.73 -4.23
C VAL A 137 -1.42 19.72 -5.38
N ASN A 138 -2.53 20.00 -6.05
CA ASN A 138 -2.64 20.94 -7.17
C ASN A 138 -1.52 20.72 -8.20
N SER A 139 -1.47 19.55 -8.80
CA SER A 139 -0.45 19.13 -9.74
C SER A 139 -1.08 18.40 -10.93
N PRO A 140 -0.55 18.59 -12.15
CA PRO A 140 -0.89 17.68 -13.24
C PRO A 140 -0.48 16.25 -12.88
N ASP A 141 -1.04 15.29 -13.61
CA ASP A 141 -0.72 13.86 -13.52
C ASP A 141 -0.13 13.35 -14.84
N PRO A 142 1.11 13.75 -15.18
CA PRO A 142 1.70 13.50 -16.48
C PRO A 142 2.18 12.06 -16.64
N THR A 143 2.34 11.67 -17.88
CA THR A 143 3.07 10.47 -18.28
C THR A 143 4.29 10.84 -19.11
N ILE A 144 5.44 10.22 -18.88
CA ILE A 144 6.61 10.32 -19.74
C ILE A 144 6.57 9.20 -20.77
N ILE A 145 6.35 9.56 -22.02
CA ILE A 145 6.26 8.62 -23.15
C ILE A 145 7.37 8.94 -24.16
N ASN A 146 8.24 7.97 -24.43
CA ASN A 146 9.36 8.14 -25.37
C ASN A 146 10.20 9.41 -25.08
N GLY A 147 10.49 9.68 -23.79
CA GLY A 147 11.22 10.85 -23.34
C GLY A 147 10.46 12.17 -23.43
N LYS A 148 9.19 12.15 -23.78
CA LYS A 148 8.33 13.34 -23.83
C LYS A 148 7.37 13.35 -22.66
N TRP A 149 7.32 14.46 -21.98
CA TRP A 149 6.41 14.72 -20.88
C TRP A 149 5.02 15.11 -21.42
N VAL A 150 4.01 14.31 -21.11
CA VAL A 150 2.62 14.50 -21.55
C VAL A 150 1.77 14.77 -20.31
N PRO A 151 1.37 16.01 -20.06
CA PRO A 151 0.47 16.33 -18.96
C PRO A 151 -0.91 15.78 -19.27
N ASP A 152 -1.59 15.25 -18.27
CA ASP A 152 -3.00 14.83 -18.36
C ASP A 152 -3.28 13.88 -19.54
N THR A 153 -2.77 12.66 -19.45
CA THR A 153 -2.80 11.64 -20.52
C THR A 153 -4.22 11.33 -21.01
N TRP A 154 -5.21 11.29 -20.12
CA TRP A 154 -6.60 10.94 -20.46
C TRP A 154 -7.53 12.14 -20.70
N GLY A 155 -7.03 13.36 -20.55
CA GLY A 155 -7.75 14.58 -20.85
C GLY A 155 -7.13 15.35 -22.02
N ALA A 156 -6.72 16.60 -21.80
CA ALA A 156 -6.13 17.48 -22.81
C ALA A 156 -4.80 16.98 -23.40
N GLY A 157 -4.15 16.03 -22.76
CA GLY A 157 -2.92 15.39 -23.22
C GLY A 157 -3.10 14.40 -24.36
N LEU A 158 -4.31 13.88 -24.60
CA LEU A 158 -4.60 12.90 -25.65
C LEU A 158 -4.11 13.34 -27.04
N ASP A 159 -4.30 14.62 -27.40
CA ASP A 159 -3.83 15.17 -28.68
C ASP A 159 -2.31 15.34 -28.75
N LYS A 160 -1.63 15.36 -27.61
CA LYS A 160 -0.19 15.60 -27.45
C LYS A 160 0.61 14.31 -27.27
N LEU A 161 -0.04 13.14 -27.22
CA LEU A 161 0.64 11.86 -27.10
C LEU A 161 1.67 11.71 -28.24
N PRO A 162 2.93 11.35 -27.95
CA PRO A 162 4.00 11.27 -28.96
C PRO A 162 3.94 9.97 -29.77
N TYR A 163 2.76 9.68 -30.27
CA TYR A 163 2.45 8.52 -31.10
C TYR A 163 1.92 8.97 -32.48
N PRO A 164 1.93 8.09 -33.49
CA PRO A 164 1.20 8.31 -34.75
C PRO A 164 -0.29 8.62 -34.49
N GLU A 165 -0.91 9.35 -35.41
CA GLU A 165 -2.32 9.76 -35.31
C GLU A 165 -3.26 8.57 -35.06
N THR A 166 -3.05 7.46 -35.78
CA THR A 166 -3.84 6.22 -35.61
C THR A 166 -3.79 5.64 -34.21
N VAL A 167 -2.66 5.80 -33.53
CA VAL A 167 -2.52 5.37 -32.12
C VAL A 167 -3.21 6.37 -31.20
N ARG A 168 -3.05 7.68 -31.42
CA ARG A 168 -3.77 8.71 -30.66
C ARG A 168 -5.29 8.54 -30.77
N ASP A 169 -5.79 8.28 -31.96
CA ASP A 169 -7.21 8.02 -32.21
C ASP A 169 -7.68 6.76 -31.47
N SER A 170 -6.82 5.77 -31.35
CA SER A 170 -7.11 4.58 -30.55
C SER A 170 -7.26 4.89 -29.05
N PHE A 171 -6.43 5.76 -28.48
CA PHE A 171 -6.60 6.25 -27.10
C PHE A 171 -7.91 7.01 -26.92
N LYS A 172 -8.23 7.94 -27.84
CA LYS A 172 -9.49 8.70 -27.83
C LYS A 172 -10.70 7.78 -27.92
N LYS A 173 -10.64 6.82 -28.84
CA LYS A 173 -11.71 5.83 -29.00
C LYS A 173 -11.88 4.97 -27.73
N PHE A 174 -10.78 4.46 -27.16
CA PHE A 174 -10.82 3.71 -25.91
C PHE A 174 -11.49 4.53 -24.80
N ARG A 175 -11.04 5.76 -24.59
CA ARG A 175 -11.64 6.67 -23.60
C ARG A 175 -13.14 6.86 -23.83
N ALA A 176 -13.55 7.18 -25.05
CA ALA A 176 -14.97 7.41 -25.36
C ALA A 176 -15.82 6.16 -25.15
N ASP A 177 -15.36 5.00 -25.63
CA ASP A 177 -16.06 3.73 -25.49
C ASP A 177 -16.21 3.33 -24.03
N MET A 178 -15.14 3.45 -23.23
CA MET A 178 -15.15 3.07 -21.80
C MET A 178 -16.01 4.00 -20.96
N LEU A 179 -15.93 5.31 -21.15
CA LEU A 179 -16.78 6.29 -20.45
C LEU A 179 -18.27 6.12 -20.82
N GLY A 180 -18.56 5.60 -22.01
CA GLY A 180 -19.92 5.26 -22.43
C GLY A 180 -20.51 4.03 -21.73
N LEU A 181 -19.71 3.22 -21.03
CA LEU A 181 -20.18 2.05 -20.30
C LEU A 181 -20.75 2.48 -18.94
N ALA A 182 -21.96 2.04 -18.64
CA ALA A 182 -22.63 2.32 -17.37
C ALA A 182 -22.12 1.34 -16.28
N ALA A 183 -20.91 1.56 -15.79
CA ALA A 183 -20.27 0.68 -14.80
C ALA A 183 -21.07 0.59 -13.48
N ASP A 184 -21.64 1.72 -13.06
CA ASP A 184 -22.48 1.86 -11.87
C ASP A 184 -23.74 0.95 -11.91
N LYS A 185 -24.29 0.73 -13.10
CA LYS A 185 -25.50 -0.08 -13.30
C LYS A 185 -25.24 -1.57 -13.53
N ASN A 186 -24.02 -1.94 -13.91
CA ASN A 186 -23.66 -3.30 -14.33
C ASN A 186 -22.38 -3.80 -13.64
N GLN A 187 -22.21 -3.52 -12.36
CA GLN A 187 -21.00 -3.81 -11.60
C GLN A 187 -20.53 -5.26 -11.71
N GLU A 188 -21.43 -6.25 -11.53
CA GLU A 188 -21.08 -7.66 -11.62
C GLU A 188 -20.57 -8.05 -13.01
N GLN A 189 -21.17 -7.49 -14.07
CA GLN A 189 -20.73 -7.76 -15.44
C GLN A 189 -19.29 -7.29 -15.67
N PHE A 190 -18.95 -6.07 -15.22
CA PHE A 190 -17.64 -5.50 -15.43
C PHE A 190 -16.60 -6.03 -14.45
N ASP A 191 -17.00 -6.33 -13.20
CA ASP A 191 -16.11 -6.95 -12.24
C ASP A 191 -15.75 -8.40 -12.63
N SER A 192 -16.62 -9.12 -13.33
CA SER A 192 -16.39 -10.53 -13.68
C SER A 192 -15.35 -10.76 -14.78
N VAL A 193 -14.84 -9.72 -15.43
CA VAL A 193 -13.95 -9.84 -16.60
C VAL A 193 -12.71 -8.99 -16.49
N PRO A 194 -11.55 -9.47 -17.01
CA PRO A 194 -10.32 -8.68 -17.02
C PRO A 194 -10.38 -7.57 -18.08
N LEU A 195 -9.70 -6.45 -17.79
CA LEU A 195 -9.60 -5.28 -18.65
C LEU A 195 -9.10 -5.62 -20.06
N THR A 196 -8.22 -6.60 -20.20
CA THR A 196 -7.71 -7.05 -21.50
C THR A 196 -8.80 -7.53 -22.46
N LYS A 197 -9.99 -7.91 -21.97
CA LYS A 197 -11.14 -8.25 -22.83
C LYS A 197 -11.51 -7.07 -23.72
N TYR A 198 -11.43 -5.86 -23.18
CA TYR A 198 -11.73 -4.62 -23.91
C TYR A 198 -10.51 -4.10 -24.66
N LEU A 199 -9.32 -4.13 -24.05
CA LEU A 199 -8.09 -3.57 -24.62
C LEU A 199 -7.67 -4.20 -25.98
N LYS A 200 -8.09 -5.43 -26.28
CA LYS A 200 -7.78 -6.13 -27.53
C LYS A 200 -8.25 -5.39 -28.80
N ALA A 201 -9.21 -4.51 -28.67
CA ALA A 201 -9.78 -3.75 -29.81
C ALA A 201 -9.00 -2.46 -30.12
N TYR A 202 -7.96 -2.13 -29.35
CA TYR A 202 -7.24 -0.87 -29.42
C TYR A 202 -5.75 -1.08 -29.66
N ALA A 203 -5.02 0.01 -29.93
CA ALA A 203 -3.59 -0.04 -30.12
C ALA A 203 -2.87 -0.60 -28.89
N PRO A 204 -1.77 -1.37 -29.08
CA PRO A 204 -1.02 -1.96 -27.96
C PRO A 204 -0.53 -0.96 -26.91
N GLU A 205 -0.30 0.29 -27.31
CA GLU A 205 0.16 1.38 -26.45
C GLU A 205 -0.89 1.75 -25.38
N VAL A 206 -2.18 1.60 -25.66
CA VAL A 206 -3.25 1.76 -24.66
C VAL A 206 -3.07 0.72 -23.56
N LYS A 207 -2.82 -0.53 -23.93
CA LYS A 207 -2.53 -1.59 -22.96
C LYS A 207 -1.25 -1.33 -22.16
N GLN A 208 -0.19 -0.83 -22.82
CA GLN A 208 1.08 -0.53 -22.17
C GLN A 208 0.92 0.53 -21.06
N TRP A 209 0.07 1.52 -21.29
CA TRP A 209 -0.24 2.50 -20.25
C TRP A 209 -0.92 1.85 -19.04
N TRP A 210 -1.94 1.02 -19.27
CA TRP A 210 -2.63 0.32 -18.20
C TRP A 210 -1.74 -0.70 -17.48
N ASP A 211 -0.80 -1.31 -18.17
CA ASP A 211 0.18 -2.24 -17.57
C ASP A 211 1.27 -1.53 -16.76
N CYS A 212 1.40 -0.20 -16.90
CA CYS A 212 2.20 0.65 -16.01
C CYS A 212 1.38 1.10 -14.80
N TYR A 213 0.21 1.67 -15.04
CA TYR A 213 -0.67 2.23 -14.04
C TYR A 213 -1.25 1.17 -13.09
N GLY A 214 -1.79 0.10 -13.62
CA GLY A 214 -2.52 -0.93 -12.86
C GLY A 214 -1.71 -1.58 -11.73
N PRO A 215 -0.46 -2.02 -11.94
CA PRO A 215 0.34 -2.60 -10.87
C PRO A 215 0.58 -1.66 -9.69
N SER A 216 0.71 -0.35 -9.91
CA SER A 216 0.92 0.64 -8.85
C SER A 216 -0.34 0.85 -8.01
N ASN A 217 -1.52 0.92 -8.62
CA ASN A 217 -2.77 1.23 -7.93
C ASN A 217 -3.57 -0.02 -7.56
N TYR A 218 -3.67 -1.01 -8.47
CA TYR A 218 -4.53 -2.21 -8.31
C TYR A 218 -3.73 -3.48 -8.05
N GLY A 219 -2.41 -3.38 -7.93
CA GLY A 219 -1.53 -4.52 -7.74
C GLY A 219 -1.42 -5.44 -8.97
N ALA A 220 -2.08 -5.14 -10.08
CA ALA A 220 -2.23 -6.04 -11.21
C ALA A 220 -2.05 -5.35 -12.57
N GLN A 221 -1.45 -6.06 -13.52
CA GLN A 221 -1.50 -5.67 -14.93
C GLN A 221 -2.91 -5.88 -15.50
N SER A 222 -3.20 -5.26 -16.63
CA SER A 222 -4.52 -5.29 -17.27
C SER A 222 -5.08 -6.69 -17.54
N VAL A 223 -4.23 -7.71 -17.62
CA VAL A 223 -4.62 -9.12 -17.77
C VAL A 223 -5.32 -9.68 -16.53
N ASP A 224 -4.96 -9.18 -15.38
CA ASP A 224 -5.50 -9.60 -14.07
C ASP A 224 -6.40 -8.53 -13.43
N THR A 225 -6.46 -7.32 -13.97
CA THR A 225 -7.27 -6.22 -13.39
C THR A 225 -8.75 -6.37 -13.78
N SER A 226 -9.66 -6.26 -12.81
CA SER A 226 -11.09 -6.15 -13.06
C SER A 226 -11.42 -4.95 -13.94
N THR A 227 -12.24 -5.13 -14.96
CA THR A 227 -12.68 -4.03 -15.83
C THR A 227 -13.43 -2.96 -15.06
N MET A 228 -14.18 -3.32 -14.02
CA MET A 228 -14.92 -2.36 -13.21
C MET A 228 -14.02 -1.31 -12.59
N VAL A 229 -12.87 -1.72 -12.04
CA VAL A 229 -11.89 -0.79 -11.43
C VAL A 229 -11.32 0.17 -12.45
N ALA A 230 -10.92 -0.36 -13.61
CA ALA A 230 -10.40 0.48 -14.69
C ALA A 230 -11.42 1.50 -15.22
N LEU A 231 -12.73 1.15 -15.20
CA LEU A 231 -13.78 2.09 -15.59
C LEU A 231 -14.00 3.20 -14.56
N ILE A 232 -13.94 2.87 -13.27
CA ILE A 232 -14.01 3.86 -12.17
C ILE A 232 -12.85 4.83 -12.32
N GLU A 233 -11.64 4.32 -12.42
CA GLU A 233 -10.43 5.10 -12.53
C GLU A 233 -10.41 6.01 -13.77
N LEU A 234 -10.76 5.46 -14.94
CA LEU A 234 -10.79 6.26 -16.15
C LEU A 234 -11.79 7.42 -16.05
N LYS A 235 -12.91 7.20 -15.34
CA LYS A 235 -13.88 8.25 -15.08
C LYS A 235 -13.27 9.33 -14.18
N GLU A 236 -12.63 8.94 -13.09
CA GLU A 236 -11.95 9.86 -12.17
C GLU A 236 -10.84 10.64 -12.88
N GLN A 237 -9.98 9.96 -13.65
CA GLN A 237 -8.93 10.59 -14.45
C GLN A 237 -9.48 11.57 -15.50
N ALA A 238 -10.64 11.29 -16.08
CA ALA A 238 -11.28 12.16 -17.05
C ALA A 238 -11.93 13.41 -16.41
N GLU A 239 -12.36 13.28 -15.15
CA GLU A 239 -12.98 14.37 -14.37
C GLU A 239 -11.92 15.20 -13.63
N SER A 240 -10.87 14.57 -13.09
CA SER A 240 -9.85 15.21 -12.25
C SER A 240 -8.90 16.13 -13.00
N ALA A 241 -8.80 16.02 -14.32
CA ALA A 241 -8.03 16.95 -15.14
C ALA A 241 -8.41 18.43 -14.89
N GLU A 242 -9.62 18.69 -14.43
CA GLU A 242 -10.13 20.01 -14.11
C GLU A 242 -10.12 20.33 -12.60
N ASN A 243 -10.10 19.31 -11.71
CA ASN A 243 -10.17 19.48 -10.26
C ASN A 243 -9.35 18.40 -9.52
N ASP A 244 -8.07 18.65 -9.30
CA ASP A 244 -7.25 17.77 -8.45
C ASP A 244 -7.74 17.81 -6.99
N THR A 245 -8.39 16.73 -6.54
CA THR A 245 -8.90 16.59 -5.17
C THR A 245 -7.89 15.94 -4.22
N ARG A 246 -6.69 15.61 -4.72
CA ARG A 246 -5.63 15.01 -3.90
C ARG A 246 -5.13 15.99 -2.85
N VAL A 247 -4.92 15.47 -1.66
CA VAL A 247 -4.30 16.17 -0.53
C VAL A 247 -3.15 15.32 0.03
N THR A 248 -2.16 15.96 0.60
CA THR A 248 -1.09 15.27 1.31
C THR A 248 -0.58 16.08 2.50
N LEU A 249 0.16 15.43 3.36
CA LEU A 249 0.85 16.08 4.48
C LEU A 249 2.33 16.25 4.12
N PRO A 250 3.03 17.26 4.64
CA PRO A 250 4.49 17.34 4.55
C PRO A 250 5.12 16.05 5.10
N GLY A 251 5.70 15.23 4.22
CA GLY A 251 6.18 13.88 4.54
C GLY A 251 5.21 12.74 4.19
N GLY A 252 4.02 13.03 3.62
CA GLY A 252 3.04 12.04 3.19
C GLY A 252 2.17 11.49 4.32
N ASN A 253 1.40 10.43 4.02
CA ASN A 253 0.40 9.87 4.94
C ASN A 253 0.99 9.17 6.18
N GLY A 254 2.30 8.92 6.20
CA GLY A 254 2.98 8.46 7.41
C GLY A 254 2.86 9.46 8.58
N VAL A 255 2.70 10.76 8.29
CA VAL A 255 2.45 11.80 9.31
C VAL A 255 1.11 11.57 10.00
N PHE A 256 0.07 11.17 9.28
CA PHE A 256 -1.23 10.80 9.85
C PHE A 256 -1.08 9.63 10.84
N ALA A 257 -0.47 8.53 10.40
CA ALA A 257 -0.31 7.34 11.24
C ALA A 257 0.54 7.63 12.49
N ARG A 258 1.65 8.37 12.33
CA ARG A 258 2.50 8.81 13.45
C ARG A 258 1.71 9.66 14.44
N LYS A 259 1.00 10.69 13.97
CA LYS A 259 0.21 11.58 14.84
C LYS A 259 -0.86 10.83 15.61
N LEU A 260 -1.58 9.93 14.94
CA LEU A 260 -2.62 9.13 15.55
C LEU A 260 -2.04 8.17 16.60
N SER A 261 -0.92 7.50 16.31
CA SER A 261 -0.24 6.65 17.27
C SER A 261 0.29 7.42 18.49
N GLU A 262 0.86 8.62 18.30
CA GLU A 262 1.33 9.49 19.38
C GLU A 262 0.17 9.88 20.32
N ILE A 263 -0.98 10.27 19.78
CA ILE A 263 -2.17 10.61 20.57
C ILE A 263 -2.65 9.41 21.40
N LEU A 264 -2.68 8.24 20.80
CA LEU A 264 -3.13 7.02 21.48
C LEU A 264 -2.12 6.56 22.53
N LEU A 265 -0.82 6.57 22.22
CA LEU A 265 0.24 6.19 23.16
C LEU A 265 0.31 7.13 24.36
N ALA A 266 0.09 8.44 24.16
CA ALA A 266 0.06 9.39 25.27
C ALA A 266 -0.99 9.05 26.35
N LYS A 267 -2.06 8.33 25.98
CA LYS A 267 -3.17 7.96 26.89
C LYS A 267 -3.18 6.48 27.27
N TYR A 268 -2.70 5.60 26.39
CA TYR A 268 -2.95 4.16 26.46
C TYR A 268 -1.69 3.31 26.15
N ALA A 269 -0.50 3.79 26.52
CA ALA A 269 0.76 3.08 26.26
C ALA A 269 0.77 1.64 26.81
N ASP A 270 0.10 1.41 27.94
CA ASP A 270 -0.05 0.09 28.57
C ASP A 270 -1.02 -0.87 27.85
N ARG A 271 -1.74 -0.37 26.84
CA ARG A 271 -2.72 -1.09 26.00
C ARG A 271 -2.32 -1.17 24.53
N MET A 272 -1.14 -0.72 24.19
CA MET A 272 -0.59 -0.77 22.83
C MET A 272 0.75 -1.49 22.88
N LEU A 273 0.83 -2.66 22.24
CA LEU A 273 2.01 -3.51 22.30
C LEU A 273 2.54 -3.75 20.88
N SER A 274 3.73 -3.20 20.60
CA SER A 274 4.54 -3.49 19.42
C SER A 274 5.43 -4.72 19.63
N ASP A 275 6.15 -5.16 18.61
CA ASP A 275 6.94 -6.40 18.63
C ASP A 275 6.14 -7.63 19.09
N ALA A 276 4.85 -7.63 18.83
CA ALA A 276 3.90 -8.66 19.24
C ALA A 276 3.30 -9.36 18.01
N THR A 277 3.95 -10.41 17.52
CA THR A 277 3.48 -11.16 16.33
C THR A 277 2.38 -12.13 16.72
N ILE A 278 1.18 -11.93 16.19
CA ILE A 278 0.02 -12.78 16.43
C ILE A 278 0.20 -14.10 15.68
N VAL A 279 -0.04 -15.22 16.36
CA VAL A 279 0.09 -16.57 15.81
C VAL A 279 -1.20 -17.38 15.84
N SER A 280 -2.21 -16.94 16.62
CA SER A 280 -3.53 -17.59 16.64
C SER A 280 -4.61 -16.65 17.14
N VAL A 281 -5.81 -16.75 16.54
CA VAL A 281 -7.06 -16.11 16.97
C VAL A 281 -8.12 -17.21 17.00
N ASP A 282 -8.52 -17.61 18.21
CA ASP A 282 -9.41 -18.74 18.44
C ASP A 282 -10.75 -18.30 19.06
N PRO A 283 -11.80 -18.08 18.26
CA PRO A 283 -13.13 -17.76 18.76
C PRO A 283 -13.69 -18.90 19.63
N GLN A 284 -14.16 -18.55 20.83
CA GLN A 284 -14.84 -19.43 21.76
C GLN A 284 -16.30 -18.99 21.92
N LYS A 285 -17.10 -19.73 22.68
CA LYS A 285 -18.52 -19.42 22.87
C LYS A 285 -18.78 -18.02 23.43
N THR A 286 -17.94 -17.53 24.34
CA THR A 286 -18.14 -16.27 25.08
C THR A 286 -17.04 -15.24 24.89
N GLU A 287 -15.89 -15.65 24.40
CA GLU A 287 -14.71 -14.80 24.21
C GLU A 287 -13.88 -15.28 23.02
N VAL A 288 -12.86 -14.53 22.63
CA VAL A 288 -11.89 -14.92 21.59
C VAL A 288 -10.51 -14.93 22.23
N ASN A 289 -9.82 -16.08 22.16
CA ASN A 289 -8.44 -16.20 22.61
C ASN A 289 -7.48 -15.72 21.52
N VAL A 290 -6.54 -14.85 21.85
CA VAL A 290 -5.50 -14.35 20.96
C VAL A 290 -4.14 -14.72 21.51
N THR A 291 -3.37 -15.51 20.75
CA THR A 291 -2.00 -15.90 21.10
C THR A 291 -1.02 -15.14 20.21
N TYR A 292 0.00 -14.58 20.84
CA TYR A 292 1.05 -13.81 20.17
C TYR A 292 2.42 -14.11 20.76
N ILE A 293 3.46 -13.88 19.98
CA ILE A 293 4.87 -13.98 20.40
C ILE A 293 5.37 -12.58 20.73
N HIS A 294 5.91 -12.39 21.92
CA HIS A 294 6.55 -11.14 22.33
C HIS A 294 7.77 -11.45 23.18
N GLY A 295 8.91 -10.84 22.83
CA GLY A 295 10.19 -11.15 23.45
C GLY A 295 10.59 -12.63 23.31
N GLY A 296 10.23 -13.28 22.20
CA GLY A 296 10.49 -14.70 21.92
C GLY A 296 9.61 -15.69 22.69
N ALA A 297 8.66 -15.22 23.51
CA ALA A 297 7.79 -16.08 24.32
C ALA A 297 6.31 -15.98 23.89
N PRO A 298 5.57 -17.11 23.80
CA PRO A 298 4.14 -17.09 23.54
C PRO A 298 3.36 -16.57 24.73
N ARG A 299 2.33 -15.78 24.47
CA ARG A 299 1.38 -15.26 25.46
C ARG A 299 -0.04 -15.36 24.90
N THR A 300 -1.01 -15.65 25.77
CA THR A 300 -2.43 -15.69 25.39
C THR A 300 -3.22 -14.72 26.25
N VAL A 301 -4.04 -13.93 25.57
CA VAL A 301 -5.04 -13.02 26.15
C VAL A 301 -6.41 -13.34 25.54
N ALA A 302 -7.48 -12.83 26.15
CA ALA A 302 -8.82 -13.03 25.60
C ALA A 302 -9.56 -11.69 25.49
N ALA A 303 -10.55 -11.62 24.61
CA ALA A 303 -11.46 -10.48 24.54
C ALA A 303 -12.88 -10.92 24.17
N LYS A 304 -13.88 -10.06 24.48
CA LYS A 304 -15.27 -10.28 24.03
C LYS A 304 -15.37 -10.22 22.51
N PHE A 305 -14.59 -9.32 21.88
CA PHE A 305 -14.55 -9.12 20.44
C PHE A 305 -13.11 -8.91 19.94
N VAL A 306 -12.87 -9.27 18.68
CA VAL A 306 -11.59 -9.04 18.00
C VAL A 306 -11.82 -8.32 16.67
N VAL A 307 -11.05 -7.26 16.43
CA VAL A 307 -10.95 -6.55 15.15
C VAL A 307 -9.68 -7.00 14.45
N MET A 308 -9.82 -7.69 13.32
CA MET A 308 -8.69 -8.10 12.48
C MET A 308 -8.38 -6.99 11.48
N ALA A 309 -7.37 -6.18 11.78
CA ALA A 309 -6.86 -5.12 10.90
C ALA A 309 -5.63 -5.59 10.09
N THR A 310 -5.61 -6.88 9.72
CA THR A 310 -4.56 -7.54 8.94
C THR A 310 -5.08 -7.97 7.57
N PRO A 311 -4.20 -8.07 6.55
CA PRO A 311 -4.60 -8.60 5.23
C PRO A 311 -5.26 -9.98 5.32
N LYS A 312 -6.21 -10.25 4.43
CA LYS A 312 -6.94 -11.53 4.40
C LYS A 312 -6.02 -12.74 4.24
N LEU A 313 -4.92 -12.57 3.51
CA LEU A 313 -3.86 -13.57 3.38
C LEU A 313 -3.29 -14.02 4.75
N ILE A 314 -3.18 -13.10 5.69
CA ILE A 314 -2.70 -13.36 7.04
C ILE A 314 -3.87 -13.83 7.92
N THR A 315 -4.98 -13.11 7.86
CA THR A 315 -6.19 -13.38 8.65
C THR A 315 -6.65 -14.84 8.52
N VAL A 316 -6.69 -15.39 7.31
CA VAL A 316 -7.15 -16.78 7.04
C VAL A 316 -6.26 -17.84 7.69
N ARG A 317 -5.04 -17.49 8.06
CA ARG A 317 -4.09 -18.39 8.76
C ARG A 317 -4.16 -18.28 10.26
N LEU A 318 -4.63 -17.13 10.75
CA LEU A 318 -4.69 -16.83 12.18
C LEU A 318 -6.02 -17.21 12.82
N VAL A 319 -7.13 -16.97 12.10
CA VAL A 319 -8.49 -17.11 12.64
C VAL A 319 -9.01 -18.51 12.42
N SER A 320 -9.32 -19.21 13.50
CA SER A 320 -9.99 -20.52 13.45
C SER A 320 -11.52 -20.37 13.33
N GLY A 321 -12.20 -21.41 12.80
CA GLY A 321 -13.65 -21.47 12.72
C GLY A 321 -14.28 -20.60 11.61
N LEU A 322 -13.51 -20.14 10.63
CA LEU A 322 -14.05 -19.60 9.39
C LEU A 322 -14.83 -20.67 8.64
N SER A 323 -15.93 -20.30 7.98
CA SER A 323 -16.65 -21.21 7.07
C SER A 323 -15.82 -21.51 5.82
N ASP A 324 -16.09 -22.63 5.15
CA ASP A 324 -15.32 -23.04 3.97
C ASP A 324 -15.35 -21.98 2.86
N ASP A 325 -16.53 -21.45 2.54
CA ASP A 325 -16.70 -20.41 1.53
C ASP A 325 -16.02 -19.09 1.90
N GLN A 326 -15.96 -18.73 3.18
CA GLN A 326 -15.21 -17.56 3.66
C GLN A 326 -13.70 -17.80 3.59
N THR A 327 -13.27 -19.01 3.95
CA THR A 327 -11.86 -19.43 3.85
C THR A 327 -11.39 -19.39 2.41
N ASP A 328 -12.17 -19.92 1.47
CA ASP A 328 -11.87 -19.93 0.04
C ASP A 328 -11.83 -18.50 -0.53
N ALA A 329 -12.77 -17.64 -0.13
CA ALA A 329 -12.77 -16.24 -0.51
C ALA A 329 -11.53 -15.50 0.01
N MET A 330 -11.13 -15.70 1.26
CA MET A 330 -9.91 -15.11 1.81
C MET A 330 -8.64 -15.63 1.13
N ARG A 331 -8.58 -16.91 0.78
CA ARG A 331 -7.46 -17.52 0.07
C ARG A 331 -7.35 -17.09 -1.38
N SER A 332 -8.44 -16.67 -2.00
CA SER A 332 -8.44 -16.21 -3.39
C SER A 332 -7.85 -14.81 -3.56
N PHE A 333 -7.67 -14.05 -2.48
CA PHE A 333 -6.92 -12.78 -2.57
C PHE A 333 -5.47 -13.03 -2.97
N ARG A 334 -5.04 -12.33 -3.99
CA ARG A 334 -3.64 -12.20 -4.40
C ARG A 334 -3.12 -10.83 -3.97
N TYR A 335 -1.80 -10.71 -3.76
CA TYR A 335 -1.19 -9.45 -3.33
C TYR A 335 0.05 -9.16 -4.16
N CYS A 336 0.20 -7.92 -4.59
CA CYS A 336 1.39 -7.43 -5.27
C CYS A 336 2.53 -7.27 -4.26
N PRO A 337 3.70 -7.85 -4.51
CA PRO A 337 4.92 -7.43 -3.82
C PRO A 337 5.34 -6.06 -4.32
N TYR A 338 5.90 -5.22 -3.44
CA TYR A 338 6.15 -3.84 -3.74
C TYR A 338 7.46 -3.35 -3.12
N ALA A 339 8.18 -2.53 -3.83
CA ALA A 339 9.28 -1.74 -3.29
C ALA A 339 8.93 -0.25 -3.37
N VAL A 340 9.16 0.47 -2.29
CA VAL A 340 9.19 1.93 -2.29
C VAL A 340 10.65 2.34 -2.20
N ILE A 341 11.12 3.08 -3.19
CA ILE A 341 12.52 3.49 -3.28
C ILE A 341 12.58 5.01 -3.19
N ASN A 342 13.15 5.51 -2.10
CA ASN A 342 13.38 6.95 -1.96
C ASN A 342 14.83 7.26 -2.35
N MET A 343 14.99 8.10 -3.38
CA MET A 343 16.27 8.61 -3.82
C MET A 343 16.43 10.04 -3.33
N ILE A 344 17.52 10.31 -2.60
CA ILE A 344 17.81 11.60 -1.98
C ILE A 344 18.96 12.23 -2.72
N PHE A 345 18.78 13.50 -3.09
CA PHE A 345 19.77 14.30 -3.82
C PHE A 345 20.10 15.54 -3.00
N ASP A 346 21.35 15.98 -3.01
CA ASP A 346 21.85 17.14 -2.27
C ASP A 346 21.46 18.50 -2.89
N LYS A 347 20.70 18.47 -3.98
CA LYS A 347 20.19 19.66 -4.69
C LYS A 347 18.80 19.34 -5.30
N PRO A 348 18.04 20.37 -5.67
CA PRO A 348 16.80 20.19 -6.43
C PRO A 348 17.04 19.45 -7.75
N ILE A 349 16.27 18.38 -7.98
CA ILE A 349 16.36 17.55 -9.19
C ILE A 349 15.10 17.71 -10.05
N TYR A 350 13.98 17.10 -9.63
CA TYR A 350 12.75 17.03 -10.41
C TYR A 350 11.60 17.69 -9.63
N ASP A 351 10.93 18.67 -10.26
CA ASP A 351 9.85 19.47 -9.65
C ASP A 351 8.70 19.79 -10.62
N ARG A 352 8.55 19.02 -11.72
CA ARG A 352 7.59 19.33 -12.79
C ARG A 352 6.16 18.94 -12.42
N ALA A 353 5.99 17.87 -11.63
CA ALA A 353 4.71 17.39 -11.13
C ALA A 353 4.89 16.64 -9.82
N TYR A 354 3.82 16.53 -9.03
CA TYR A 354 3.81 15.75 -7.80
C TYR A 354 3.99 14.27 -8.09
N ASP A 355 3.22 13.75 -9.03
CA ASP A 355 3.23 12.38 -9.50
C ASP A 355 3.50 12.34 -11.01
N THR A 356 4.26 11.36 -11.48
CA THR A 356 4.62 11.22 -12.89
C THR A 356 4.72 9.75 -13.29
N TRP A 357 3.87 9.33 -14.20
CA TRP A 357 3.83 7.95 -14.73
C TRP A 357 4.96 7.67 -15.71
N CYS A 358 5.58 6.49 -15.58
CA CYS A 358 6.83 6.13 -16.28
C CYS A 358 6.74 4.76 -16.99
N PRO A 359 5.91 4.60 -18.02
CA PRO A 359 5.79 3.34 -18.77
C PRO A 359 7.12 2.82 -19.29
N GLY A 360 7.41 1.54 -19.00
CA GLY A 360 8.63 0.86 -19.46
C GLY A 360 9.81 0.94 -18.52
N CYS A 361 9.68 1.62 -17.37
CA CYS A 361 10.68 1.63 -16.31
C CYS A 361 10.49 0.49 -15.30
N THR A 362 11.44 0.31 -14.39
CA THR A 362 11.35 -0.61 -13.27
C THR A 362 10.29 -0.17 -12.27
N PHE A 363 10.14 1.13 -12.10
CA PHE A 363 9.11 1.79 -11.31
C PHE A 363 7.95 2.22 -12.22
N ALA A 364 6.76 2.31 -11.66
CA ALA A 364 5.58 2.77 -12.37
C ALA A 364 5.51 4.30 -12.41
N ASP A 365 5.85 4.94 -11.30
CA ASP A 365 5.69 6.37 -11.10
C ASP A 365 6.76 6.96 -10.18
N ILE A 366 6.92 8.29 -10.28
CA ILE A 366 7.83 9.11 -9.48
C ILE A 366 6.98 10.13 -8.71
N ILE A 367 7.10 10.12 -7.38
CA ILE A 367 6.49 11.11 -6.50
C ILE A 367 7.55 12.09 -6.00
N VAL A 368 7.27 13.39 -6.07
CA VAL A 368 8.09 14.43 -5.42
C VAL A 368 7.66 14.55 -3.97
N SER A 369 8.41 13.97 -3.05
CA SER A 369 8.00 13.83 -1.63
C SER A 369 7.84 15.16 -0.90
N ASP A 370 8.58 16.18 -1.28
CA ASP A 370 8.53 17.52 -0.68
C ASP A 370 7.63 18.52 -1.42
N TRP A 371 6.85 18.07 -2.40
CA TRP A 371 6.00 18.90 -3.27
C TRP A 371 5.17 19.95 -2.53
N VAL A 372 4.42 19.55 -1.52
CA VAL A 372 3.58 20.49 -0.77
C VAL A 372 4.40 21.34 0.19
N SER A 373 5.54 20.84 0.67
CA SER A 373 6.47 21.60 1.51
C SER A 373 7.12 22.74 0.75
N LEU A 374 7.49 22.54 -0.53
CA LEU A 374 8.06 23.56 -1.40
C LEU A 374 7.15 24.79 -1.57
N LYS A 375 5.83 24.58 -1.40
CA LYS A 375 4.82 25.65 -1.51
C LYS A 375 4.58 26.37 -0.17
N GLN A 376 5.19 25.92 0.94
CA GLN A 376 4.97 26.54 2.24
C GLN A 376 5.90 27.76 2.44
N PRO A 377 5.36 28.87 2.98
CA PRO A 377 6.17 30.04 3.29
C PRO A 377 7.33 29.69 4.24
N GLY A 378 8.54 30.06 3.86
CA GLY A 378 9.75 29.86 4.68
C GLY A 378 10.36 28.47 4.61
N PHE A 379 9.79 27.52 3.88
CA PHE A 379 10.45 26.23 3.63
C PHE A 379 11.75 26.45 2.81
N LYS A 380 12.83 25.88 3.30
CA LYS A 380 14.13 25.92 2.61
C LYS A 380 14.49 24.51 2.23
N GLN A 381 14.33 24.18 0.97
CA GLN A 381 14.75 22.89 0.43
C GLN A 381 16.28 22.75 0.59
N LYS A 382 16.70 21.70 1.28
CA LYS A 382 18.11 21.33 1.39
C LYS A 382 18.46 20.22 0.43
N ASN A 383 17.57 19.22 0.35
CA ASN A 383 17.68 18.02 -0.46
C ASN A 383 16.42 17.87 -1.30
N SER A 384 16.49 17.16 -2.41
CA SER A 384 15.34 16.69 -3.16
C SER A 384 15.12 15.22 -2.88
N ILE A 385 13.89 14.83 -2.55
CA ILE A 385 13.52 13.45 -2.29
C ILE A 385 12.49 13.00 -3.31
N LEU A 386 12.89 12.04 -4.14
CA LEU A 386 12.02 11.39 -5.11
C LEU A 386 11.67 9.99 -4.64
N THR A 387 10.39 9.71 -4.56
CA THR A 387 9.86 8.38 -4.20
C THR A 387 9.46 7.65 -5.48
N PHE A 388 10.03 6.47 -5.71
CA PHE A 388 9.76 5.63 -6.85
C PHE A 388 8.89 4.46 -6.40
N TYR A 389 7.69 4.40 -6.91
CA TYR A 389 6.78 3.30 -6.68
C TYR A 389 7.09 2.14 -7.63
N THR A 390 7.48 1.03 -7.06
CA THR A 390 8.07 -0.10 -7.79
C THR A 390 7.29 -1.38 -7.51
N PRO A 391 6.15 -1.60 -8.19
CA PRO A 391 5.42 -2.86 -8.10
C PRO A 391 6.28 -3.99 -8.69
N ILE A 392 6.32 -5.13 -7.99
CA ILE A 392 7.10 -6.29 -8.37
C ILE A 392 6.16 -7.39 -8.84
N SER A 393 6.54 -8.14 -9.88
CA SER A 393 5.77 -9.32 -10.28
C SER A 393 5.65 -10.31 -9.12
N GLU A 394 4.49 -10.94 -8.95
CA GLU A 394 4.31 -11.99 -7.94
C GLU A 394 5.31 -13.14 -8.11
N LEU A 395 5.75 -13.43 -9.34
CA LEU A 395 6.75 -14.43 -9.65
C LEU A 395 8.15 -14.05 -9.12
N ASP A 396 8.39 -12.76 -8.93
CA ASP A 396 9.65 -12.19 -8.46
C ASP A 396 9.65 -11.81 -6.97
N ARG A 397 8.56 -12.08 -6.25
CA ARG A 397 8.39 -11.75 -4.82
C ARG A 397 9.59 -12.19 -3.97
N ASN A 398 10.16 -13.36 -4.27
CA ASN A 398 11.30 -13.91 -3.53
C ASN A 398 12.58 -13.06 -3.64
N LYS A 399 12.67 -12.15 -4.61
CA LYS A 399 13.77 -11.18 -4.71
C LYS A 399 13.78 -10.22 -3.52
N LEU A 400 12.59 -9.88 -2.99
CA LEU A 400 12.46 -9.01 -1.82
C LEU A 400 12.94 -9.66 -0.51
N LEU A 401 13.03 -11.00 -0.45
CA LEU A 401 13.56 -11.71 0.72
C LEU A 401 15.09 -11.66 0.79
N LYS A 402 15.75 -11.25 -0.30
CA LYS A 402 17.21 -11.25 -0.44
C LYS A 402 17.72 -9.81 -0.60
N ILE A 403 18.68 -9.43 0.22
CA ILE A 403 19.30 -8.08 0.14
C ILE A 403 19.84 -7.79 -1.25
N ASP A 404 20.51 -8.76 -1.88
CA ASP A 404 21.05 -8.60 -3.25
C ASP A 404 19.95 -8.42 -4.29
N GLY A 405 18.79 -9.06 -4.12
CA GLY A 405 17.61 -8.85 -4.97
C GLY A 405 17.09 -7.42 -4.84
N CYS A 406 17.00 -6.88 -3.62
CA CYS A 406 16.61 -5.49 -3.38
C CYS A 406 17.61 -4.50 -4.01
N ARG A 407 18.91 -4.74 -3.86
CA ARG A 407 19.96 -3.92 -4.47
C ARG A 407 19.90 -3.89 -5.99
N GLN A 408 19.66 -5.05 -6.62
CA GLN A 408 19.52 -5.14 -8.07
C GLN A 408 18.32 -4.33 -8.58
N ILE A 409 17.18 -4.37 -7.84
CA ILE A 409 15.99 -3.57 -8.16
C ILE A 409 16.31 -2.08 -8.02
N ALA A 410 16.93 -1.65 -6.91
CA ALA A 410 17.29 -0.26 -6.68
C ALA A 410 18.25 0.27 -7.76
N ALA A 411 19.34 -0.47 -8.05
CA ALA A 411 20.30 -0.09 -9.09
C ALA A 411 19.65 0.00 -10.47
N LYS A 412 18.68 -0.88 -10.78
CA LYS A 412 17.94 -0.79 -12.03
C LYS A 412 17.02 0.45 -12.06
N ALA A 413 16.38 0.79 -10.95
CA ALA A 413 15.55 1.99 -10.85
C ALA A 413 16.36 3.28 -11.09
N VAL A 414 17.57 3.40 -10.50
CA VAL A 414 18.48 4.53 -10.76
C VAL A 414 18.83 4.63 -12.25
N ARG A 415 19.23 3.51 -12.87
CA ARG A 415 19.54 3.51 -14.32
C ARG A 415 18.34 3.89 -15.20
N ASP A 416 17.15 3.38 -14.86
CA ASP A 416 15.93 3.69 -15.61
C ASP A 416 15.58 5.17 -15.45
N PHE A 417 15.77 5.76 -14.26
CA PHE A 417 15.57 7.19 -14.01
C PHE A 417 16.48 8.06 -14.88
N HIS A 418 17.80 7.81 -14.88
CA HIS A 418 18.74 8.55 -15.72
C HIS A 418 18.48 8.36 -17.23
N LYS A 419 18.05 7.17 -17.65
CA LYS A 419 17.67 6.91 -19.02
C LYS A 419 16.39 7.66 -19.42
N LEU A 420 15.42 7.74 -18.50
CA LEU A 420 14.12 8.38 -18.72
C LEU A 420 14.26 9.91 -18.79
N LEU A 421 15.08 10.46 -17.93
CA LEU A 421 15.30 11.89 -17.72
C LEU A 421 16.81 12.21 -17.72
N PRO A 422 17.47 12.14 -18.90
CA PRO A 422 18.92 12.28 -19.02
C PRO A 422 19.44 13.68 -18.60
N GLU A 423 18.58 14.67 -18.54
CA GLU A 423 18.90 15.99 -18.01
C GLU A 423 19.14 15.99 -16.48
N PHE A 424 18.70 14.95 -15.77
CA PHE A 424 18.91 14.74 -14.33
C PHE A 424 19.90 13.57 -14.13
N SER A 425 21.16 13.80 -14.48
CA SER A 425 22.22 12.79 -14.45
C SER A 425 22.97 12.72 -13.12
N ASP A 426 22.53 13.48 -12.13
CA ASP A 426 23.16 13.46 -10.81
C ASP A 426 22.83 12.15 -10.08
N GLU A 427 23.85 11.53 -9.48
CA GLU A 427 23.66 10.35 -8.66
C GLU A 427 22.98 10.72 -7.33
N PRO A 428 22.06 9.91 -6.82
CA PRO A 428 21.52 10.12 -5.49
C PRO A 428 22.60 9.97 -4.43
N THR A 429 22.58 10.82 -3.42
CA THR A 429 23.50 10.73 -2.26
C THR A 429 23.10 9.57 -1.33
N GLU A 430 21.79 9.27 -1.26
CA GLU A 430 21.25 8.16 -0.50
C GLU A 430 20.16 7.46 -1.31
N VAL A 431 20.04 6.14 -1.10
CA VAL A 431 18.93 5.32 -1.63
C VAL A 431 18.36 4.51 -0.48
N HIS A 432 17.12 4.82 -0.10
CA HIS A 432 16.37 4.09 0.91
C HIS A 432 15.37 3.16 0.24
N PHE A 433 15.45 1.88 0.52
CA PHE A 433 14.64 0.84 -0.11
C PHE A 433 13.74 0.17 0.93
N TYR A 434 12.42 0.28 0.76
CA TYR A 434 11.43 -0.35 1.65
C TYR A 434 10.74 -1.49 0.91
N ARG A 435 11.01 -2.73 1.38
CA ARG A 435 10.40 -3.93 0.83
C ARG A 435 9.08 -4.24 1.53
N ARG A 436 8.04 -4.47 0.75
CA ARG A 436 6.72 -4.88 1.23
C ARG A 436 6.27 -6.15 0.51
N GLY A 437 6.04 -7.23 1.26
CA GLY A 437 5.69 -8.51 0.65
C GLY A 437 4.26 -8.55 0.10
N HIS A 438 3.31 -7.87 0.75
CA HIS A 438 1.87 -8.00 0.49
C HIS A 438 1.09 -6.70 0.77
N PRO A 439 1.55 -5.52 0.32
CA PRO A 439 0.93 -4.25 0.71
C PRO A 439 -0.37 -3.94 -0.03
N ILE A 440 -0.51 -4.38 -1.29
CA ILE A 440 -1.63 -4.08 -2.18
C ILE A 440 -2.28 -5.40 -2.61
N PHE A 441 -3.59 -5.56 -2.39
CA PHE A 441 -4.31 -6.67 -2.98
C PHE A 441 -4.56 -6.44 -4.47
N LEU A 442 -4.57 -7.51 -5.26
CA LEU A 442 -4.88 -7.43 -6.67
C LEU A 442 -6.39 -7.27 -6.85
N SER A 443 -6.79 -6.22 -7.57
CA SER A 443 -8.18 -5.96 -7.93
C SER A 443 -8.59 -6.84 -9.13
N THR A 444 -8.60 -8.17 -8.90
CA THR A 444 -8.87 -9.18 -9.94
C THR A 444 -10.36 -9.31 -10.26
N PRO A 445 -10.73 -9.93 -11.40
CA PRO A 445 -12.12 -10.21 -11.71
C PRO A 445 -12.84 -10.96 -10.57
N GLY A 446 -14.01 -10.43 -10.18
CA GLY A 446 -14.83 -10.97 -9.09
C GLY A 446 -14.44 -10.48 -7.68
N THR A 447 -13.40 -9.70 -7.55
CA THR A 447 -12.94 -9.21 -6.22
C THR A 447 -14.03 -8.44 -5.51
N PHE A 448 -14.71 -7.50 -6.17
CA PHE A 448 -15.62 -6.57 -5.51
C PHE A 448 -17.03 -7.14 -5.30
N THR A 449 -17.53 -7.88 -6.27
CA THR A 449 -18.91 -8.39 -6.25
C THR A 449 -19.03 -9.76 -5.60
N LYS A 450 -17.93 -10.50 -5.45
CA LYS A 450 -17.95 -11.89 -4.91
C LYS A 450 -16.95 -12.10 -3.77
N ILE A 451 -15.66 -11.81 -3.98
CA ILE A 451 -14.60 -12.17 -3.02
C ILE A 451 -14.69 -11.31 -1.76
N ILE A 452 -14.71 -9.98 -1.89
CA ILE A 452 -14.78 -9.06 -0.73
C ILE A 452 -16.06 -9.34 0.10
N PRO A 453 -17.27 -9.42 -0.48
CA PRO A 453 -18.47 -9.72 0.29
C PRO A 453 -18.41 -11.04 1.07
N ALA A 454 -17.88 -12.10 0.47
CA ALA A 454 -17.75 -13.39 1.12
C ALA A 454 -16.69 -13.38 2.24
N ALA A 455 -15.50 -12.83 1.94
CA ALA A 455 -14.38 -12.77 2.88
C ALA A 455 -14.65 -11.88 4.11
N ASN A 456 -15.48 -10.86 3.94
CA ASN A 456 -15.73 -9.84 4.98
C ASN A 456 -16.93 -10.11 5.88
N ARG A 457 -17.62 -11.24 5.74
CA ARG A 457 -18.71 -11.57 6.66
C ARG A 457 -18.18 -11.61 8.10
N PRO A 458 -18.70 -10.79 9.01
CA PRO A 458 -18.30 -10.86 10.41
C PRO A 458 -18.65 -12.22 10.99
N MET A 459 -17.77 -12.76 11.81
CA MET A 459 -18.09 -13.88 12.69
C MET A 459 -18.84 -13.37 13.94
N ASP A 460 -19.31 -14.26 14.81
CA ASP A 460 -20.04 -13.81 16.01
C ASP A 460 -19.24 -12.79 16.86
N ARG A 461 -17.92 -12.96 16.96
CA ARG A 461 -17.05 -12.15 17.80
C ARG A 461 -15.81 -11.59 17.09
N VAL A 462 -15.69 -11.81 15.78
CA VAL A 462 -14.56 -11.34 14.98
C VAL A 462 -15.04 -10.54 13.79
N VAL A 463 -14.47 -9.36 13.59
CA VAL A 463 -14.75 -8.48 12.45
C VAL A 463 -13.45 -8.08 11.75
N PHE A 464 -13.53 -7.77 10.46
CA PHE A 464 -12.39 -7.52 9.59
C PHE A 464 -12.32 -6.05 9.18
N ALA A 465 -11.14 -5.44 9.27
CA ALA A 465 -10.93 -3.99 9.15
C ALA A 465 -9.70 -3.59 8.33
N ASN A 466 -9.24 -4.41 7.39
CA ASN A 466 -8.13 -4.03 6.51
C ASN A 466 -8.67 -3.45 5.18
N THR A 467 -7.81 -2.82 4.36
CA THR A 467 -8.17 -2.22 3.05
C THR A 467 -8.80 -3.21 2.09
N ASP A 468 -8.42 -4.50 2.13
CA ASP A 468 -9.06 -5.59 1.40
C ASP A 468 -10.48 -5.95 1.90
N SER A 469 -11.04 -5.09 2.70
CA SER A 469 -12.42 -5.16 3.21
C SER A 469 -13.33 -4.09 2.61
N VAL A 470 -12.79 -3.13 1.90
CA VAL A 470 -13.50 -1.99 1.30
C VAL A 470 -12.79 -1.53 0.04
N GLY A 471 -13.51 -0.85 -0.84
CA GLY A 471 -12.97 -0.08 -1.94
C GLY A 471 -12.28 -0.86 -3.07
N PRO A 472 -12.02 -0.17 -4.18
CA PRO A 472 -11.36 -0.74 -5.33
C PRO A 472 -9.82 -0.85 -5.16
N GLU A 473 -9.24 -0.17 -4.18
CA GLU A 473 -7.81 0.02 -4.01
C GLU A 473 -7.34 -0.15 -2.56
N SER A 474 -6.03 -0.41 -2.42
CA SER A 474 -5.36 -0.45 -1.11
C SER A 474 -4.92 0.94 -0.64
N VAL A 475 -5.86 1.85 -0.45
CA VAL A 475 -5.62 3.26 -0.09
C VAL A 475 -5.90 3.54 1.38
N ILE A 476 -5.37 4.68 1.89
CA ILE A 476 -5.47 5.01 3.31
C ILE A 476 -6.91 5.29 3.76
N TYR A 477 -7.72 5.95 2.93
CA TYR A 477 -9.13 6.19 3.28
C TYR A 477 -9.91 4.88 3.43
N GLY A 478 -9.64 3.88 2.58
CA GLY A 478 -10.22 2.56 2.71
C GLY A 478 -9.84 1.85 4.01
N ALA A 479 -8.62 2.09 4.52
CA ALA A 479 -8.21 1.59 5.83
C ALA A 479 -9.04 2.21 6.96
N VAL A 480 -9.28 3.52 6.91
CA VAL A 480 -10.09 4.24 7.91
C VAL A 480 -11.57 3.87 7.82
N GLU A 481 -12.14 3.76 6.62
CA GLU A 481 -13.51 3.30 6.41
C GLU A 481 -13.76 1.89 6.94
N ALA A 482 -12.81 0.96 6.68
CA ALA A 482 -12.88 -0.39 7.21
C ALA A 482 -12.87 -0.39 8.75
N ALA A 483 -12.05 0.48 9.36
CA ALA A 483 -11.99 0.66 10.79
C ALA A 483 -13.29 1.23 11.37
N GLN A 484 -13.86 2.26 10.74
CA GLN A 484 -15.17 2.83 11.15
C GLN A 484 -16.28 1.80 11.10
N ARG A 485 -16.34 1.01 10.04
CA ARG A 485 -17.32 -0.07 9.88
C ARG A 485 -17.15 -1.13 10.96
N ALA A 486 -15.92 -1.57 11.22
CA ALA A 486 -15.62 -2.57 12.23
C ALA A 486 -15.93 -2.07 13.64
N ALA A 487 -15.60 -0.81 13.95
CA ALA A 487 -15.93 -0.19 15.22
C ALA A 487 -17.45 -0.10 15.43
N LYS A 488 -18.20 0.41 14.46
CA LYS A 488 -19.67 0.46 14.52
C LYS A 488 -20.30 -0.93 14.71
N TRP A 489 -19.75 -1.95 14.07
CA TRP A 489 -20.21 -3.33 14.26
C TRP A 489 -19.93 -3.79 15.69
N THR A 490 -18.72 -3.58 16.19
CA THR A 490 -18.30 -3.97 17.54
C THR A 490 -19.18 -3.30 18.60
N GLU A 491 -19.43 -2.01 18.50
CA GLU A 491 -20.31 -1.24 19.40
C GLU A 491 -21.74 -1.81 19.43
N LYS A 492 -22.32 -2.07 18.27
CA LYS A 492 -23.65 -2.68 18.17
C LYS A 492 -23.71 -4.07 18.83
N ARG A 493 -22.68 -4.87 18.66
CA ARG A 493 -22.58 -6.19 19.27
C ARG A 493 -22.40 -6.10 20.78
N MET A 494 -21.59 -5.18 21.28
CA MET A 494 -21.44 -4.91 22.72
C MET A 494 -22.77 -4.47 23.37
N ALA A 495 -23.58 -3.71 22.64
CA ALA A 495 -24.93 -3.31 23.06
C ALA A 495 -25.98 -4.43 22.95
N GLY A 496 -25.58 -5.67 22.57
CA GLY A 496 -26.48 -6.82 22.53
C GLY A 496 -27.24 -6.97 21.19
N ALA A 497 -26.94 -6.20 20.15
CA ALA A 497 -27.59 -6.37 18.86
C ALA A 497 -27.27 -7.77 18.26
N PRO A 498 -28.24 -8.44 17.61
CA PRO A 498 -28.02 -9.74 16.98
C PRO A 498 -27.02 -9.61 15.82
N LEU A 499 -26.39 -10.74 15.47
CA LEU A 499 -25.56 -10.84 14.28
C LEU A 499 -26.45 -10.62 13.04
N GLN A 500 -26.40 -9.44 12.45
CA GLN A 500 -27.02 -9.20 11.15
C GLN A 500 -26.06 -9.65 10.06
N ALA A 501 -26.55 -10.35 9.04
CA ALA A 501 -25.79 -10.59 7.82
C ALA A 501 -25.36 -9.20 7.29
N ALA A 502 -24.08 -8.91 7.34
CA ALA A 502 -23.57 -7.66 6.82
C ALA A 502 -23.86 -7.63 5.31
N ASN A 503 -24.73 -6.72 4.88
CA ASN A 503 -24.83 -6.36 3.47
C ASN A 503 -23.53 -5.63 3.12
N ALA A 504 -22.50 -6.41 2.76
CA ALA A 504 -21.18 -5.90 2.39
C ALA A 504 -21.19 -5.19 1.02
N ALA A 505 -22.32 -5.21 0.32
CA ALA A 505 -22.42 -4.74 -1.06
C ALA A 505 -22.99 -3.31 -1.22
N ALA A 506 -23.36 -2.63 -0.15
CA ALA A 506 -23.99 -1.32 -0.28
C ALA A 506 -22.94 -0.20 -0.05
N GLY A 507 -22.26 0.23 -1.10
CA GLY A 507 -21.52 1.48 -1.04
C GLY A 507 -20.30 1.67 -1.91
N PHE A 508 -19.98 0.78 -2.85
CA PHE A 508 -18.77 0.94 -3.68
C PHE A 508 -18.86 2.05 -4.75
N LEU A 509 -20.05 2.57 -5.03
CA LEU A 509 -20.26 3.65 -6.00
C LEU A 509 -21.29 4.64 -5.42
N LYS A 510 -20.86 5.60 -4.63
CA LYS A 510 -21.57 6.84 -4.39
C LYS A 510 -20.69 8.00 -4.74
#